data_3e674ed800c1bb3c27213b56c0056de8
#
_entry.id   3e674ed800c1bb3c27213b56c0056de8
#
_cell.length_a   1.000
_cell.length_b   1.000
_cell.length_c   1.000
_cell.angle_alpha   90.00
_cell.angle_beta   90.00
_cell.angle_gamma   90.00
#
_symmetry.space_group_name_H-M   'P 1'
#
loop_
_entity.id
_entity.type
_entity.pdbx_description
1 polymer ?
#
loop_
_entity_poly.entity_id
_entity_poly.type
_entity_poly.pdbx_seq_one_letter_code
_entity_poly.pdbx_strand_id
1 'polypeptide(L)'
;MRRLTLILAIFASFTAAFAQKHITDSLMINGQMRTYTMFLPEGIQKDAPLVVFMHGYSKKKVKNFDRFGLDPVAAREKFAVCYIHGLPDSTNHYGYYVGYPPQASMQKHETSDICKITEAVQERYQLSKVNTFATGMSNGGDLCYLMAYEGQTTFRALAPVAGITLNWIFQKYEAPHPISIYEIHGTADKTSSWYGDMENKGGWGAYLPLKISIGYWVARNRCTNIEPTDTIPSKDPASTHYIVQHRFTGGTDGTEVWVDEVVGAPHTWHAKDMNTAEAIWAFFRRHLK
;
A
#
# COMPACT_ATOMS: atom_id res chain seq x y z
N MET A 1 -61.97 -33.07 11.27
CA MET A 1 -60.50 -33.32 11.22
C MET A 1 -59.90 -32.38 10.15
N ARG A 2 -59.29 -31.29 10.57
CA ARG A 2 -58.61 -30.34 9.66
C ARG A 2 -57.14 -30.75 9.56
N ARG A 3 -56.70 -31.10 8.35
CA ARG A 3 -55.27 -31.38 8.06
C ARG A 3 -54.53 -30.04 7.92
N LEU A 4 -53.59 -29.83 8.81
CA LEU A 4 -52.64 -28.69 8.77
C LEU A 4 -51.52 -29.10 7.84
N THR A 5 -51.40 -28.46 6.66
CA THR A 5 -50.27 -28.66 5.72
C THR A 5 -49.16 -27.67 6.13
N LEU A 6 -48.07 -28.22 6.66
CA LEU A 6 -46.88 -27.46 7.03
C LEU A 6 -46.06 -27.20 5.73
N ILE A 7 -46.03 -25.96 5.27
CA ILE A 7 -45.15 -25.54 4.16
C ILE A 7 -43.80 -25.22 4.75
N LEU A 8 -42.83 -26.09 4.52
CA LEU A 8 -41.43 -25.89 4.85
C LEU A 8 -40.80 -25.00 3.77
N ALA A 9 -40.61 -23.71 4.06
CA ALA A 9 -39.87 -22.83 3.17
C ALA A 9 -38.37 -23.11 3.33
N ILE A 10 -37.76 -23.77 2.34
CA ILE A 10 -36.33 -23.96 2.25
C ILE A 10 -35.73 -22.66 1.74
N PHE A 11 -35.12 -21.88 2.64
CA PHE A 11 -34.24 -20.78 2.27
C PHE A 11 -32.93 -21.37 1.73
N ALA A 12 -32.86 -21.53 0.41
CA ALA A 12 -31.58 -21.78 -0.25
C ALA A 12 -30.72 -20.50 -0.19
N SER A 13 -29.76 -20.48 0.72
CA SER A 13 -28.71 -19.47 0.73
C SER A 13 -27.85 -19.67 -0.51
N PHE A 14 -28.08 -18.88 -1.55
CA PHE A 14 -27.17 -18.81 -2.69
C PHE A 14 -25.87 -18.13 -2.22
N THR A 15 -24.90 -18.90 -1.76
CA THR A 15 -23.50 -18.48 -1.74
C THR A 15 -23.04 -18.49 -3.19
N ALA A 16 -23.05 -17.35 -3.85
CA ALA A 16 -22.38 -17.20 -5.14
C ALA A 16 -20.88 -17.44 -4.90
N ALA A 17 -20.40 -18.63 -5.27
CA ALA A 17 -18.97 -18.90 -5.33
C ALA A 17 -18.41 -18.04 -6.46
N PHE A 18 -17.77 -16.93 -6.11
CA PHE A 18 -17.03 -16.13 -7.08
C PHE A 18 -15.78 -16.92 -7.47
N ALA A 19 -15.70 -17.32 -8.75
CA ALA A 19 -14.42 -17.75 -9.31
C ALA A 19 -13.40 -16.60 -9.20
N GLN A 20 -12.11 -16.90 -9.03
CA GLN A 20 -11.04 -15.92 -9.03
C GLN A 20 -11.17 -14.96 -10.22
N LYS A 21 -11.25 -13.65 -9.98
CA LYS A 21 -11.64 -12.70 -11.03
C LYS A 21 -10.93 -11.36 -10.88
N HIS A 22 -10.45 -10.84 -12.01
CA HIS A 22 -10.09 -9.43 -12.14
C HIS A 22 -11.28 -8.64 -12.72
N ILE A 23 -11.66 -7.55 -12.05
CA ILE A 23 -12.76 -6.66 -12.46
C ILE A 23 -12.20 -5.26 -12.56
N THR A 24 -12.15 -4.70 -13.76
CA THR A 24 -11.79 -3.28 -13.96
C THR A 24 -13.06 -2.46 -14.03
N ASP A 25 -13.10 -1.38 -13.25
CA ASP A 25 -14.22 -0.45 -13.19
C ASP A 25 -13.75 0.98 -12.93
N SER A 26 -14.65 1.93 -12.96
CA SER A 26 -14.35 3.35 -12.78
C SER A 26 -15.42 4.06 -11.95
N LEU A 27 -14.98 5.04 -11.19
CA LEU A 27 -15.82 5.90 -10.35
C LEU A 27 -15.56 7.37 -10.66
N MET A 28 -16.61 8.19 -10.61
CA MET A 28 -16.47 9.65 -10.66
C MET A 28 -16.16 10.16 -9.24
N ILE A 29 -14.95 10.65 -9.02
CA ILE A 29 -14.50 11.20 -7.75
C ILE A 29 -14.10 12.65 -7.95
N ASN A 30 -14.73 13.57 -7.25
CA ASN A 30 -14.45 15.01 -7.32
C ASN A 30 -14.39 15.57 -8.76
N GLY A 31 -15.30 15.11 -9.64
CA GLY A 31 -15.36 15.51 -11.05
C GLY A 31 -14.34 14.85 -11.97
N GLN A 32 -13.57 13.89 -11.47
CA GLN A 32 -12.56 13.16 -12.24
C GLN A 32 -12.85 11.66 -12.26
N MET A 33 -12.75 11.04 -13.45
CA MET A 33 -12.91 9.59 -13.59
C MET A 33 -11.68 8.86 -13.04
N ARG A 34 -11.86 8.04 -12.01
CA ARG A 34 -10.82 7.20 -11.39
C ARG A 34 -11.09 5.74 -11.70
N THR A 35 -10.09 5.07 -12.24
CA THR A 35 -10.19 3.65 -12.63
C THR A 35 -9.45 2.79 -11.60
N TYR A 36 -10.01 1.62 -11.30
CA TYR A 36 -9.38 0.61 -10.46
C TYR A 36 -9.60 -0.79 -11.06
N THR A 37 -8.76 -1.73 -10.65
CA THR A 37 -8.92 -3.15 -10.97
C THR A 37 -8.96 -3.93 -9.66
N MET A 38 -10.06 -4.65 -9.42
CA MET A 38 -10.19 -5.54 -8.28
C MET A 38 -9.68 -6.94 -8.62
N PHE A 39 -8.94 -7.52 -7.70
CA PHE A 39 -8.73 -8.96 -7.62
C PHE A 39 -9.56 -9.52 -6.47
N LEU A 40 -10.48 -10.41 -6.79
CA LEU A 40 -11.33 -11.10 -5.81
C LEU A 40 -10.99 -12.59 -5.84
N PRO A 41 -10.40 -13.15 -4.76
CA PRO A 41 -10.13 -14.57 -4.67
C PRO A 41 -11.41 -15.41 -4.73
N GLU A 42 -11.31 -16.62 -5.24
CA GLU A 42 -12.40 -17.59 -5.13
C GLU A 42 -12.75 -17.84 -3.67
N GLY A 43 -14.05 -17.85 -3.37
CA GLY A 43 -14.55 -18.09 -2.02
C GLY A 43 -14.27 -16.97 -1.02
N ILE A 44 -13.96 -15.74 -1.50
CA ILE A 44 -13.82 -14.58 -0.60
C ILE A 44 -15.10 -14.36 0.20
N GLN A 45 -14.95 -14.11 1.50
CA GLN A 45 -16.08 -13.94 2.40
C GLN A 45 -16.45 -12.45 2.53
N LYS A 46 -17.69 -12.21 2.97
CA LYS A 46 -18.07 -10.88 3.43
C LYS A 46 -17.15 -10.42 4.57
N ASP A 47 -16.86 -9.14 4.61
CA ASP A 47 -15.94 -8.51 5.57
C ASP A 47 -14.49 -9.00 5.49
N ALA A 48 -14.10 -9.62 4.35
CA ALA A 48 -12.72 -9.99 4.09
C ALA A 48 -11.80 -8.75 4.05
N PRO A 49 -10.52 -8.88 4.45
CA PRO A 49 -9.56 -7.79 4.39
C PRO A 49 -9.38 -7.26 2.97
N LEU A 50 -9.04 -5.97 2.87
CA LEU A 50 -8.75 -5.28 1.61
C LEU A 50 -7.33 -4.71 1.64
N VAL A 51 -6.55 -4.98 0.60
CA VAL A 51 -5.28 -4.32 0.33
C VAL A 51 -5.44 -3.42 -0.90
N VAL A 52 -5.18 -2.15 -0.75
CA VAL A 52 -5.14 -1.18 -1.86
C VAL A 52 -3.70 -1.03 -2.32
N PHE A 53 -3.48 -1.19 -3.63
CA PHE A 53 -2.17 -1.10 -4.26
C PHE A 53 -2.09 0.10 -5.19
N MET A 54 -1.00 0.87 -5.06
CA MET A 54 -0.68 2.04 -5.88
C MET A 54 0.65 1.83 -6.61
N HIS A 55 0.63 1.93 -7.96
CA HIS A 55 1.83 1.70 -8.77
C HIS A 55 2.81 2.87 -8.77
N GLY A 56 4.02 2.66 -9.25
CA GLY A 56 5.02 3.72 -9.44
C GLY A 56 4.72 4.63 -10.63
N TYR A 57 5.41 5.77 -10.69
CA TYR A 57 5.34 6.72 -11.81
C TYR A 57 5.72 6.05 -13.13
N SER A 58 4.91 6.19 -14.17
CA SER A 58 5.01 5.38 -15.39
C SER A 58 4.73 6.15 -16.67
N LYS A 59 5.57 5.95 -17.71
CA LYS A 59 5.33 6.50 -19.06
C LYS A 59 4.08 5.94 -19.74
N LYS A 60 3.57 4.81 -19.27
CA LYS A 60 2.41 4.13 -19.85
C LYS A 60 1.43 3.79 -18.74
N LYS A 61 0.13 3.80 -19.09
CA LYS A 61 -0.91 3.32 -18.21
C LYS A 61 -0.59 1.89 -17.75
N VAL A 62 -0.50 1.68 -16.45
CA VAL A 62 -0.24 0.35 -15.88
C VAL A 62 -1.52 -0.49 -16.02
N LYS A 63 -1.41 -1.66 -16.66
CA LYS A 63 -2.55 -2.57 -16.92
C LYS A 63 -2.33 -3.94 -16.33
N ASN A 64 -1.08 -4.35 -16.10
CA ASN A 64 -0.73 -5.64 -15.53
C ASN A 64 -0.05 -5.44 -14.17
N PHE A 65 -0.65 -6.03 -13.15
CA PHE A 65 -0.20 -5.97 -11.77
C PHE A 65 0.40 -7.30 -11.26
N ASP A 66 0.37 -8.38 -12.08
CA ASP A 66 0.85 -9.73 -11.69
C ASP A 66 2.29 -9.72 -11.19
N ARG A 67 3.12 -8.83 -11.76
CA ARG A 67 4.53 -8.68 -11.38
C ARG A 67 4.76 -8.31 -9.92
N PHE A 68 3.75 -7.82 -9.23
CA PHE A 68 3.83 -7.46 -7.81
C PHE A 68 3.54 -8.62 -6.87
N GLY A 69 2.97 -9.72 -7.39
CA GLY A 69 2.79 -10.97 -6.67
C GLY A 69 1.75 -10.94 -5.54
N LEU A 70 0.87 -9.92 -5.51
CA LEU A 70 -0.16 -9.81 -4.48
C LEU A 70 -1.29 -10.82 -4.67
N ASP A 71 -1.69 -11.11 -5.92
CA ASP A 71 -2.82 -11.99 -6.22
C ASP A 71 -2.65 -13.42 -5.69
N PRO A 72 -1.49 -14.10 -5.87
CA PRO A 72 -1.27 -15.42 -5.29
C PRO A 72 -1.38 -15.44 -3.76
N VAL A 73 -0.87 -14.39 -3.10
CA VAL A 73 -0.96 -14.24 -1.64
C VAL A 73 -2.42 -14.04 -1.24
N ALA A 74 -3.12 -13.14 -1.93
CA ALA A 74 -4.53 -12.85 -1.69
C ALA A 74 -5.42 -14.08 -1.91
N ALA A 75 -5.14 -14.90 -2.92
CA ALA A 75 -5.86 -16.13 -3.20
C ALA A 75 -5.73 -17.14 -2.06
N ARG A 76 -4.52 -17.28 -1.51
CA ARG A 76 -4.24 -18.17 -0.38
C ARG A 76 -4.80 -17.65 0.94
N GLU A 77 -4.58 -16.36 1.24
CA GLU A 77 -4.90 -15.74 2.52
C GLU A 77 -6.32 -15.14 2.58
N LYS A 78 -7.06 -15.17 1.46
CA LYS A 78 -8.46 -14.75 1.35
C LYS A 78 -8.71 -13.27 1.66
N PHE A 79 -7.87 -12.38 1.12
CA PHE A 79 -8.12 -10.95 1.10
C PHE A 79 -8.34 -10.44 -0.34
N ALA A 80 -9.02 -9.30 -0.50
CA ALA A 80 -9.18 -8.64 -1.79
C ALA A 80 -8.02 -7.69 -2.09
N VAL A 81 -7.69 -7.49 -3.36
CA VAL A 81 -6.74 -6.45 -3.78
C VAL A 81 -7.43 -5.45 -4.70
N CYS A 82 -7.29 -4.16 -4.40
CA CYS A 82 -7.74 -3.06 -5.25
C CYS A 82 -6.52 -2.36 -5.86
N TYR A 83 -6.26 -2.55 -7.13
CA TYR A 83 -5.22 -1.86 -7.88
C TYR A 83 -5.79 -0.55 -8.43
N ILE A 84 -5.39 0.58 -7.86
CA ILE A 84 -5.82 1.88 -8.33
C ILE A 84 -4.93 2.32 -9.49
N HIS A 85 -5.54 2.84 -10.55
CA HIS A 85 -4.81 3.37 -11.70
C HIS A 85 -4.49 4.85 -11.47
N GLY A 86 -3.21 5.21 -11.63
CA GLY A 86 -2.77 6.60 -11.58
C GLY A 86 -3.32 7.43 -12.74
N LEU A 87 -3.33 8.73 -12.56
CA LEU A 87 -3.76 9.72 -13.55
C LEU A 87 -2.57 10.28 -14.32
N PRO A 88 -2.78 10.77 -15.56
CA PRO A 88 -1.72 11.43 -16.31
C PRO A 88 -1.43 12.82 -15.75
N ASP A 89 -0.15 13.19 -15.69
CA ASP A 89 0.32 14.55 -15.41
C ASP A 89 0.54 15.38 -16.70
N SER A 90 1.16 16.56 -16.56
CA SER A 90 1.46 17.46 -17.68
C SER A 90 2.40 16.86 -18.74
N THR A 91 3.13 15.80 -18.42
CA THR A 91 4.06 15.08 -19.30
C THR A 91 3.48 13.78 -19.85
N ASN A 92 2.19 13.51 -19.59
CA ASN A 92 1.50 12.27 -19.90
C ASN A 92 2.11 11.02 -19.22
N HIS A 93 2.80 11.19 -18.09
CA HIS A 93 3.15 10.08 -17.21
C HIS A 93 2.03 9.84 -16.21
N TYR A 94 1.80 8.57 -15.88
CA TYR A 94 0.73 8.13 -14.98
C TYR A 94 1.27 7.93 -13.57
N GLY A 95 0.57 8.50 -12.61
CA GLY A 95 0.92 8.40 -11.20
C GLY A 95 -0.14 9.06 -10.32
N TYR A 96 0.23 9.32 -9.10
CA TYR A 96 -0.58 9.95 -8.06
C TYR A 96 0.05 11.27 -7.67
N TYR A 97 -0.77 12.27 -7.36
CA TYR A 97 -0.25 13.54 -6.89
C TYR A 97 0.45 13.37 -5.54
N VAL A 98 1.72 13.65 -5.52
CA VAL A 98 2.55 13.73 -4.30
C VAL A 98 3.39 15.01 -4.28
N GLY A 99 3.24 15.86 -5.30
CA GLY A 99 3.94 17.14 -5.41
C GLY A 99 5.21 17.11 -6.25
N TYR A 100 5.36 16.14 -7.15
CA TYR A 100 6.42 16.18 -8.15
C TYR A 100 6.24 17.39 -9.08
N PRO A 101 7.32 18.02 -9.60
CA PRO A 101 7.19 19.16 -10.51
C PRO A 101 6.25 18.94 -11.70
N PRO A 102 6.27 17.78 -12.41
CA PRO A 102 5.33 17.52 -13.51
C PRO A 102 3.87 17.43 -13.07
N GLN A 103 3.58 17.21 -11.80
CA GLN A 103 2.24 17.07 -11.23
C GLN A 103 1.60 18.40 -10.83
N ALA A 104 2.24 19.54 -11.11
CA ALA A 104 1.76 20.86 -10.67
C ALA A 104 0.33 21.19 -11.15
N SER A 105 -0.12 20.63 -12.28
CA SER A 105 -1.46 20.78 -12.84
C SER A 105 -2.48 19.77 -12.31
N MET A 106 -2.06 18.73 -11.60
CA MET A 106 -2.95 17.73 -11.03
C MET A 106 -3.72 18.28 -9.82
N GLN A 107 -4.88 17.70 -9.55
CA GLN A 107 -5.64 18.01 -8.35
C GLN A 107 -4.90 17.54 -7.09
N LYS A 108 -4.93 18.36 -6.02
CA LYS A 108 -4.08 18.19 -4.82
C LYS A 108 -4.80 17.48 -3.66
N HIS A 109 -5.79 16.66 -3.96
CA HIS A 109 -6.57 15.93 -2.93
C HIS A 109 -6.50 14.40 -3.13
N GLU A 110 -5.34 13.91 -3.57
CA GLU A 110 -5.13 12.51 -3.91
C GLU A 110 -5.46 11.57 -2.75
N THR A 111 -5.02 11.89 -1.52
CA THR A 111 -5.38 11.12 -0.32
C THR A 111 -6.88 10.94 -0.17
N SER A 112 -7.64 12.02 -0.28
CA SER A 112 -9.10 11.98 -0.20
C SER A 112 -9.73 11.14 -1.30
N ASP A 113 -9.18 11.21 -2.51
CA ASP A 113 -9.68 10.44 -3.65
C ASP A 113 -9.43 8.94 -3.47
N ILE A 114 -8.23 8.57 -3.02
CA ILE A 114 -7.90 7.16 -2.72
C ILE A 114 -8.82 6.61 -1.61
N CYS A 115 -9.06 7.38 -0.55
CA CYS A 115 -9.98 7.00 0.52
C CYS A 115 -11.40 6.79 0.00
N LYS A 116 -11.94 7.71 -0.80
CA LYS A 116 -13.29 7.60 -1.39
C LYS A 116 -13.44 6.41 -2.34
N ILE A 117 -12.41 6.13 -3.16
CA ILE A 117 -12.41 4.93 -4.00
C ILE A 117 -12.44 3.67 -3.13
N THR A 118 -11.64 3.65 -2.08
CA THR A 118 -11.55 2.52 -1.15
C THR A 118 -12.88 2.27 -0.45
N GLU A 119 -13.55 3.32 0.06
CA GLU A 119 -14.87 3.24 0.69
C GLU A 119 -15.93 2.71 -0.28
N ALA A 120 -15.95 3.20 -1.52
CA ALA A 120 -16.87 2.70 -2.54
C ALA A 120 -16.63 1.23 -2.89
N VAL A 121 -15.37 0.80 -2.93
CA VAL A 121 -14.98 -0.59 -3.16
C VAL A 121 -15.38 -1.49 -1.98
N GLN A 122 -15.16 -1.04 -0.75
CA GLN A 122 -15.58 -1.74 0.46
C GLN A 122 -17.10 -1.98 0.47
N GLU A 123 -17.88 -0.95 0.15
CA GLU A 123 -19.34 -1.05 0.08
C GLU A 123 -19.78 -1.99 -1.03
N ARG A 124 -19.27 -1.80 -2.24
CA ARG A 124 -19.67 -2.54 -3.43
C ARG A 124 -19.39 -4.05 -3.33
N TYR A 125 -18.25 -4.42 -2.74
CA TYR A 125 -17.82 -5.81 -2.62
C TYR A 125 -17.99 -6.39 -1.21
N GLN A 126 -18.62 -5.63 -0.31
CA GLN A 126 -18.85 -6.01 1.09
C GLN A 126 -17.57 -6.41 1.83
N LEU A 127 -16.49 -5.65 1.60
CA LEU A 127 -15.19 -5.86 2.22
C LEU A 127 -15.07 -5.11 3.55
N SER A 128 -14.09 -5.52 4.34
CA SER A 128 -13.86 -4.95 5.67
C SER A 128 -13.51 -3.46 5.61
N LYS A 129 -14.20 -2.67 6.43
CA LYS A 129 -13.85 -1.25 6.67
C LYS A 129 -12.78 -1.09 7.74
N VAL A 130 -12.55 -2.13 8.54
CA VAL A 130 -11.57 -2.13 9.63
C VAL A 130 -10.25 -2.74 9.20
N ASN A 131 -10.30 -3.87 8.48
CA ASN A 131 -9.13 -4.60 8.00
C ASN A 131 -8.78 -4.15 6.57
N THR A 132 -8.45 -2.85 6.44
CA THR A 132 -8.09 -2.22 5.17
C THR A 132 -6.69 -1.63 5.26
N PHE A 133 -5.87 -1.93 4.28
CA PHE A 133 -4.45 -1.63 4.23
C PHE A 133 -4.06 -1.02 2.88
N ALA A 134 -2.96 -0.27 2.83
CA ALA A 134 -2.46 0.23 1.56
C ALA A 134 -0.96 -0.03 1.40
N THR A 135 -0.58 -0.34 0.17
CA THR A 135 0.81 -0.49 -0.23
C THR A 135 1.02 0.15 -1.60
N GLY A 136 2.23 0.50 -1.92
CA GLY A 136 2.57 1.05 -3.22
C GLY A 136 4.06 1.09 -3.45
N MET A 137 4.45 1.18 -4.72
CA MET A 137 5.85 1.27 -5.11
C MET A 137 6.19 2.67 -5.60
N SER A 138 7.38 3.20 -5.24
CA SER A 138 7.90 4.47 -5.76
C SER A 138 6.89 5.59 -5.52
N ASN A 139 6.37 6.28 -6.54
CA ASN A 139 5.31 7.27 -6.40
C ASN A 139 4.09 6.78 -5.60
N GLY A 140 3.70 5.51 -5.73
CA GLY A 140 2.66 4.90 -4.88
C GLY A 140 3.12 4.71 -3.42
N GLY A 141 4.41 4.49 -3.19
CA GLY A 141 5.02 4.46 -1.86
C GLY A 141 5.08 5.86 -1.23
N ASP A 142 5.40 6.88 -2.03
CA ASP A 142 5.38 8.28 -1.59
C ASP A 142 3.97 8.71 -1.19
N LEU A 143 2.96 8.23 -1.94
CA LEU A 143 1.56 8.49 -1.59
C LEU A 143 1.18 7.83 -0.26
N CYS A 144 1.72 6.65 0.09
CA CYS A 144 1.53 6.07 1.42
C CYS A 144 2.01 7.04 2.51
N TYR A 145 3.18 7.67 2.34
CA TYR A 145 3.65 8.68 3.28
C TYR A 145 2.76 9.92 3.30
N LEU A 146 2.38 10.45 2.14
CA LEU A 146 1.47 11.62 2.09
C LEU A 146 0.17 11.33 2.83
N MET A 147 -0.46 10.17 2.60
CA MET A 147 -1.67 9.76 3.29
C MET A 147 -1.49 9.69 4.81
N ALA A 148 -0.35 9.17 5.27
CA ALA A 148 -0.03 9.10 6.69
C ALA A 148 0.11 10.48 7.33
N TYR A 149 0.81 11.39 6.67
CA TYR A 149 0.98 12.78 7.14
C TYR A 149 -0.30 13.60 7.09
N GLU A 150 -1.17 13.37 6.10
CA GLU A 150 -2.50 14.02 6.01
C GLU A 150 -3.53 13.41 6.98
N GLY A 151 -3.16 12.34 7.69
CA GLY A 151 -3.98 11.77 8.76
C GLY A 151 -5.22 11.05 8.27
N GLN A 152 -5.10 10.30 7.17
CA GLN A 152 -6.18 9.42 6.73
C GLN A 152 -6.50 8.36 7.79
N THR A 153 -7.76 7.92 7.86
CA THR A 153 -8.24 6.91 8.81
C THR A 153 -8.83 5.66 8.14
N THR A 154 -8.81 5.63 6.81
CA THR A 154 -9.32 4.50 6.01
C THR A 154 -8.41 3.28 6.09
N PHE A 155 -7.08 3.52 6.13
CA PHE A 155 -6.08 2.46 6.16
C PHE A 155 -5.49 2.30 7.56
N ARG A 156 -5.47 1.08 8.04
CA ARG A 156 -4.99 0.71 9.35
C ARG A 156 -3.46 0.61 9.44
N ALA A 157 -2.83 0.21 8.35
CA ALA A 157 -1.39 0.19 8.18
C ALA A 157 -1.01 0.43 6.72
N LEU A 158 0.21 0.92 6.51
CA LEU A 158 0.76 1.28 5.21
C LEU A 158 2.07 0.55 4.96
N ALA A 159 2.29 0.06 3.74
CA ALA A 159 3.53 -0.62 3.37
C ALA A 159 4.13 0.01 2.09
N PRO A 160 4.81 1.16 2.19
CA PRO A 160 5.55 1.73 1.07
C PRO A 160 6.72 0.83 0.64
N VAL A 161 6.99 0.77 -0.67
CA VAL A 161 8.17 0.11 -1.26
C VAL A 161 8.90 1.11 -2.13
N ALA A 162 10.19 1.33 -1.88
CA ALA A 162 11.01 2.33 -2.53
C ALA A 162 10.36 3.73 -2.51
N GLY A 163 9.65 4.04 -1.41
CA GLY A 163 8.96 5.29 -1.17
C GLY A 163 9.87 6.33 -0.52
N ILE A 164 9.55 7.61 -0.73
CA ILE A 164 10.25 8.74 -0.12
C ILE A 164 9.28 9.69 0.58
N THR A 165 9.73 10.34 1.63
CA THR A 165 9.03 11.48 2.23
C THR A 165 9.54 12.79 1.61
N LEU A 166 8.74 13.41 0.75
CA LEU A 166 9.08 14.70 0.18
C LEU A 166 9.18 15.76 1.29
N ASN A 167 10.18 16.62 1.19
CA ASN A 167 10.47 17.64 2.21
C ASN A 167 9.29 18.59 2.44
N TRP A 168 8.54 18.94 1.40
CA TRP A 168 7.37 19.80 1.53
C TRP A 168 6.26 19.15 2.39
N ILE A 169 6.11 17.81 2.34
CA ILE A 169 5.16 17.06 3.18
C ILE A 169 5.60 17.17 4.64
N PHE A 170 6.87 16.88 4.90
CA PHE A 170 7.47 16.91 6.23
C PHE A 170 7.41 18.31 6.87
N GLN A 171 7.58 19.37 6.08
CA GLN A 171 7.50 20.74 6.57
C GLN A 171 6.08 21.24 6.77
N LYS A 172 5.13 20.74 5.98
CA LYS A 172 3.74 21.21 6.01
C LYS A 172 2.88 20.52 7.05
N TYR A 173 3.12 19.21 7.29
CA TYR A 173 2.24 18.40 8.11
C TYR A 173 2.98 17.85 9.33
N GLU A 174 2.31 17.88 10.45
CA GLU A 174 2.57 16.99 11.58
C GLU A 174 1.48 15.91 11.57
N ALA A 175 1.89 14.63 11.45
CA ALA A 175 0.92 13.55 11.37
C ALA A 175 -0.01 13.55 12.61
N PRO A 176 -1.33 13.59 12.45
CA PRO A 176 -2.25 13.82 13.57
C PRO A 176 -2.38 12.61 14.51
N HIS A 177 -2.11 11.40 14.03
CA HIS A 177 -2.21 10.17 14.83
C HIS A 177 -1.13 9.15 14.42
N PRO A 178 -0.80 8.17 15.30
CA PRO A 178 0.11 7.09 14.98
C PRO A 178 -0.51 6.17 13.91
N ILE A 179 0.36 5.57 13.08
CA ILE A 179 -0.01 4.57 12.08
C ILE A 179 1.15 3.60 11.86
N SER A 180 0.85 2.31 11.70
CA SER A 180 1.86 1.30 11.39
C SER A 180 2.40 1.45 9.98
N ILE A 181 3.74 1.44 9.85
CA ILE A 181 4.44 1.61 8.56
C ILE A 181 5.47 0.51 8.37
N TYR A 182 5.52 -0.06 7.17
CA TYR A 182 6.54 -1.00 6.75
C TYR A 182 7.18 -0.55 5.44
N GLU A 183 8.39 -0.01 5.50
CA GLU A 183 9.17 0.38 4.32
C GLU A 183 10.08 -0.76 3.87
N ILE A 184 10.11 -1.03 2.55
CA ILE A 184 11.07 -1.94 1.90
C ILE A 184 11.86 -1.14 0.88
N HIS A 185 13.19 -1.03 1.04
CA HIS A 185 13.98 -0.09 0.24
C HIS A 185 15.38 -0.60 -0.09
N GLY A 186 15.81 -0.40 -1.34
CA GLY A 186 17.14 -0.73 -1.79
C GLY A 186 18.18 0.34 -1.45
N THR A 187 19.32 -0.03 -0.88
CA THR A 187 20.35 0.97 -0.49
C THR A 187 21.13 1.56 -1.66
N ALA A 188 21.11 0.88 -2.83
CA ALA A 188 21.71 1.38 -4.08
C ALA A 188 20.66 1.99 -5.03
N ASP A 189 19.49 2.37 -4.50
CA ASP A 189 18.44 3.06 -5.25
C ASP A 189 18.93 4.43 -5.70
N LYS A 190 18.96 4.66 -7.04
CA LYS A 190 19.38 5.92 -7.67
C LYS A 190 18.20 6.81 -8.07
N THR A 191 16.96 6.30 -7.96
CA THR A 191 15.74 7.05 -8.26
C THR A 191 15.15 7.67 -7.00
N SER A 192 14.95 6.84 -5.98
CA SER A 192 14.51 7.23 -4.64
C SER A 192 15.66 6.94 -3.68
N SER A 193 16.65 7.85 -3.61
CA SER A 193 17.88 7.61 -2.87
C SER A 193 17.62 7.31 -1.39
N TRP A 194 18.17 6.21 -0.90
CA TRP A 194 18.21 5.87 0.54
C TRP A 194 18.75 7.02 1.40
N TYR A 195 19.69 7.80 0.85
CA TYR A 195 20.35 8.92 1.54
C TYR A 195 19.59 10.25 1.40
N GLY A 196 18.43 10.25 0.72
CA GLY A 196 17.68 11.46 0.43
C GLY A 196 18.27 12.28 -0.71
N ASP A 197 17.57 13.36 -1.04
CA ASP A 197 18.00 14.36 -2.03
C ASP A 197 17.43 15.74 -1.65
N MET A 198 18.04 16.36 -0.65
CA MET A 198 17.60 17.67 -0.16
C MET A 198 17.92 18.81 -1.14
N GLU A 199 18.82 18.57 -2.10
CA GLU A 199 19.20 19.53 -3.14
C GLU A 199 18.37 19.38 -4.42
N ASN A 200 17.45 18.37 -4.48
CA ASN A 200 16.62 18.07 -5.64
C ASN A 200 17.41 17.80 -6.93
N LYS A 201 18.53 17.10 -6.84
CA LYS A 201 19.35 16.72 -7.99
C LYS A 201 18.65 15.74 -8.93
N GLY A 202 17.79 14.87 -8.36
CA GLY A 202 16.99 13.90 -9.10
C GLY A 202 15.76 14.50 -9.81
N GLY A 203 15.36 15.73 -9.44
CA GLY A 203 14.23 16.43 -10.08
C GLY A 203 12.83 16.01 -9.60
N TRP A 204 12.71 15.15 -8.58
CA TRP A 204 11.43 14.72 -7.99
C TRP A 204 10.86 15.70 -6.96
N GLY A 205 11.61 16.73 -6.58
CA GLY A 205 11.44 17.55 -5.40
C GLY A 205 12.46 17.14 -4.32
N ALA A 206 12.80 18.04 -3.40
CA ALA A 206 13.64 17.70 -2.27
C ALA A 206 12.94 16.66 -1.38
N TYR A 207 13.70 15.65 -0.89
CA TYR A 207 13.15 14.60 0.01
C TYR A 207 14.16 14.14 1.05
N LEU A 208 13.64 13.66 2.16
CA LEU A 208 14.42 13.29 3.34
C LEU A 208 15.25 12.01 3.10
N PRO A 209 16.43 11.90 3.77
CA PRO A 209 17.05 10.59 4.00
C PRO A 209 16.05 9.62 4.65
N LEU A 210 16.02 8.38 4.18
CA LEU A 210 15.04 7.40 4.69
C LEU A 210 15.12 7.22 6.21
N LYS A 211 16.32 7.20 6.77
CA LYS A 211 16.51 7.09 8.23
C LYS A 211 15.83 8.21 9.01
N ILE A 212 15.75 9.42 8.47
CA ILE A 212 15.06 10.55 9.10
C ILE A 212 13.54 10.32 9.02
N SER A 213 13.02 9.91 7.85
CA SER A 213 11.61 9.59 7.68
C SER A 213 11.16 8.48 8.63
N ILE A 214 11.92 7.40 8.73
CA ILE A 214 11.63 6.28 9.65
C ILE A 214 11.72 6.72 11.11
N GLY A 215 12.77 7.48 11.48
CA GLY A 215 12.94 8.02 12.83
C GLY A 215 11.75 8.87 13.28
N TYR A 216 11.19 9.68 12.37
CA TYR A 216 9.96 10.42 12.62
C TYR A 216 8.79 9.48 13.00
N TRP A 217 8.57 8.41 12.22
CA TRP A 217 7.45 7.49 12.48
C TRP A 217 7.66 6.66 13.75
N VAL A 218 8.89 6.24 14.04
CA VAL A 218 9.22 5.58 15.33
C VAL A 218 8.87 6.48 16.51
N ALA A 219 9.26 7.76 16.45
CA ALA A 219 8.94 8.74 17.47
C ALA A 219 7.44 9.07 17.53
N ARG A 220 6.80 9.29 16.38
CA ARG A 220 5.36 9.62 16.27
C ARG A 220 4.48 8.51 16.83
N ASN A 221 4.82 7.27 16.52
CA ASN A 221 4.14 6.08 17.02
C ASN A 221 4.50 5.77 18.49
N ARG A 222 5.54 6.41 19.04
CA ARG A 222 6.07 6.12 20.39
C ARG A 222 6.49 4.67 20.55
N CYS A 223 7.14 4.09 19.54
CA CYS A 223 7.66 2.73 19.62
C CYS A 223 8.69 2.64 20.74
N THR A 224 8.48 1.72 21.69
CA THR A 224 9.34 1.56 22.88
C THR A 224 10.31 0.40 22.78
N ASN A 225 10.04 -0.55 21.88
CA ASN A 225 10.85 -1.74 21.74
C ASN A 225 11.60 -1.69 20.39
N ILE A 226 12.90 -1.97 20.46
CA ILE A 226 13.73 -2.18 19.27
C ILE A 226 14.08 -3.67 19.30
N GLU A 227 13.56 -4.43 18.35
CA GLU A 227 13.89 -5.84 18.25
C GLU A 227 15.33 -6.02 17.73
N PRO A 228 16.01 -7.11 18.07
CA PRO A 228 17.31 -7.42 17.47
C PRO A 228 17.22 -7.39 15.94
N THR A 229 18.19 -6.75 15.32
CA THR A 229 18.28 -6.67 13.86
C THR A 229 18.60 -8.05 13.29
N ASP A 230 17.78 -8.51 12.36
CA ASP A 230 18.01 -9.78 11.64
C ASP A 230 18.57 -9.50 10.24
N THR A 231 19.35 -10.44 9.73
CA THR A 231 19.95 -10.38 8.38
C THR A 231 19.60 -11.63 7.61
N ILE A 232 18.92 -11.44 6.48
CA ILE A 232 18.45 -12.54 5.63
C ILE A 232 19.15 -12.43 4.26
N PRO A 233 19.72 -13.52 3.70
CA PRO A 233 20.27 -13.49 2.35
C PRO A 233 19.17 -13.23 1.31
N SER A 234 19.56 -12.65 0.15
CA SER A 234 18.67 -12.61 -1.01
C SER A 234 18.20 -14.01 -1.36
N LYS A 235 16.94 -14.15 -1.77
CA LYS A 235 16.42 -15.44 -2.26
C LYS A 235 17.01 -15.84 -3.62
N ASP A 236 17.61 -14.92 -4.36
CA ASP A 236 18.41 -15.21 -5.55
C ASP A 236 19.82 -15.60 -5.10
N PRO A 237 20.22 -16.88 -5.21
CA PRO A 237 21.54 -17.34 -4.74
C PRO A 237 22.69 -16.73 -5.54
N ALA A 238 22.44 -16.16 -6.71
CA ALA A 238 23.44 -15.44 -7.52
C ALA A 238 23.61 -13.98 -7.11
N SER A 239 22.72 -13.47 -6.26
CA SER A 239 22.74 -12.09 -5.79
C SER A 239 23.75 -11.92 -4.65
N THR A 240 24.43 -10.78 -4.64
CA THR A 240 25.23 -10.33 -3.48
C THR A 240 24.41 -9.48 -2.50
N HIS A 241 23.13 -9.25 -2.80
CA HIS A 241 22.23 -8.51 -1.94
C HIS A 241 21.85 -9.32 -0.70
N TYR A 242 21.50 -8.63 0.36
CA TYR A 242 20.93 -9.21 1.58
C TYR A 242 19.95 -8.20 2.20
N ILE A 243 19.08 -8.68 3.08
CA ILE A 243 18.05 -7.85 3.71
C ILE A 243 18.41 -7.70 5.19
N VAL A 244 18.50 -6.46 5.65
CA VAL A 244 18.64 -6.12 7.08
C VAL A 244 17.28 -5.67 7.57
N GLN A 245 16.73 -6.42 8.54
CA GLN A 245 15.39 -6.16 9.07
C GLN A 245 15.46 -5.35 10.35
N HIS A 246 14.78 -4.20 10.36
CA HIS A 246 14.64 -3.36 11.54
C HIS A 246 13.17 -3.36 11.96
N ARG A 247 12.92 -3.65 13.25
CA ARG A 247 11.58 -3.77 13.82
C ARG A 247 11.47 -2.89 15.05
N PHE A 248 10.61 -1.89 14.98
CA PHE A 248 10.28 -1.00 16.10
C PHE A 248 8.84 -1.27 16.48
N THR A 249 8.62 -1.78 17.69
CA THR A 249 7.33 -2.26 18.18
C THR A 249 6.92 -1.58 19.49
N GLY A 250 5.75 -1.95 20.04
CA GLY A 250 5.26 -1.39 21.29
C GLY A 250 4.80 0.07 21.18
N GLY A 251 4.41 0.50 19.97
CA GLY A 251 3.88 1.84 19.75
C GLY A 251 2.46 2.02 20.28
N THR A 252 2.00 3.26 20.32
CA THR A 252 0.63 3.64 20.72
C THR A 252 -0.39 2.83 19.90
N ASP A 253 -1.41 2.28 20.57
CA ASP A 253 -2.46 1.44 19.96
C ASP A 253 -1.94 0.21 19.20
N GLY A 254 -0.75 -0.28 19.57
CA GLY A 254 -0.10 -1.43 18.95
C GLY A 254 0.51 -1.14 17.58
N THR A 255 0.80 0.14 17.29
CA THR A 255 1.48 0.49 16.05
C THR A 255 2.94 0.04 16.04
N GLU A 256 3.42 -0.27 14.85
CA GLU A 256 4.79 -0.74 14.60
C GLU A 256 5.40 0.02 13.41
N VAL A 257 6.73 0.12 13.40
CA VAL A 257 7.47 0.62 12.24
C VAL A 257 8.51 -0.43 11.86
N TRP A 258 8.37 -0.96 10.65
CA TRP A 258 9.28 -1.95 10.10
C TRP A 258 10.06 -1.37 8.93
N VAL A 259 11.30 -1.80 8.80
CA VAL A 259 12.12 -1.49 7.62
C VAL A 259 12.84 -2.74 7.18
N ASP A 260 12.74 -3.08 5.90
CA ASP A 260 13.60 -4.03 5.24
C ASP A 260 14.57 -3.25 4.33
N GLU A 261 15.79 -3.11 4.80
CA GLU A 261 16.90 -2.50 4.08
C GLU A 261 17.49 -3.56 3.13
N VAL A 262 17.19 -3.45 1.83
CA VAL A 262 17.72 -4.39 0.83
C VAL A 262 19.07 -3.89 0.35
N VAL A 263 20.13 -4.37 1.00
CA VAL A 263 21.49 -3.87 0.81
C VAL A 263 22.00 -4.21 -0.59
N GLY A 264 22.47 -3.21 -1.30
CA GLY A 264 22.99 -3.30 -2.67
C GLY A 264 21.91 -3.26 -3.76
N ALA A 265 20.62 -3.36 -3.41
CA ALA A 265 19.54 -3.42 -4.39
C ALA A 265 19.20 -2.03 -4.97
N PRO A 266 18.81 -1.97 -6.26
CA PRO A 266 18.38 -0.74 -6.93
C PRO A 266 16.89 -0.43 -6.70
N HIS A 267 16.38 0.61 -7.39
CA HIS A 267 14.96 0.97 -7.41
C HIS A 267 14.07 -0.11 -8.02
N THR A 268 13.40 -0.92 -7.18
CA THR A 268 12.57 -2.03 -7.64
C THR A 268 11.56 -2.46 -6.57
N TRP A 269 10.64 -3.38 -6.94
CA TRP A 269 9.74 -4.08 -6.02
C TRP A 269 10.44 -5.17 -5.18
N HIS A 270 11.72 -5.41 -5.39
CA HIS A 270 12.56 -6.40 -4.72
C HIS A 270 12.11 -7.86 -4.87
N ALA A 271 11.27 -8.18 -5.85
CA ALA A 271 10.77 -9.54 -6.05
C ALA A 271 11.85 -10.60 -6.35
N LYS A 272 13.07 -10.18 -6.73
CA LYS A 272 14.23 -11.07 -6.90
C LYS A 272 14.93 -11.34 -5.58
N ASP A 273 14.94 -10.38 -4.68
CA ASP A 273 15.67 -10.48 -3.42
C ASP A 273 14.81 -11.09 -2.31
N MET A 274 13.52 -10.82 -2.30
CA MET A 274 12.59 -11.29 -1.27
C MET A 274 11.18 -11.53 -1.83
N ASN A 275 10.34 -12.23 -1.08
CA ASN A 275 8.91 -12.34 -1.39
C ASN A 275 8.17 -11.11 -0.85
N THR A 276 8.30 -9.98 -1.54
CA THR A 276 7.81 -8.67 -1.10
C THR A 276 6.32 -8.69 -0.73
N ALA A 277 5.46 -9.30 -1.57
CA ALA A 277 4.03 -9.40 -1.29
C ALA A 277 3.72 -10.22 -0.03
N GLU A 278 4.47 -11.31 0.20
CA GLU A 278 4.35 -12.12 1.43
C GLU A 278 4.77 -11.34 2.68
N ALA A 279 5.87 -10.60 2.59
CA ALA A 279 6.36 -9.79 3.69
C ALA A 279 5.37 -8.67 4.05
N ILE A 280 4.80 -8.00 3.03
CA ILE A 280 3.77 -6.99 3.21
C ILE A 280 2.53 -7.59 3.87
N TRP A 281 2.06 -8.74 3.38
CA TRP A 281 0.91 -9.38 4.00
C TRP A 281 1.19 -9.86 5.43
N ALA A 282 2.37 -10.41 5.69
CA ALA A 282 2.79 -10.80 7.04
C ALA A 282 2.74 -9.62 8.02
N PHE A 283 3.14 -8.42 7.58
CA PHE A 283 3.00 -7.19 8.34
C PHE A 283 1.53 -6.82 8.54
N PHE A 284 0.72 -6.75 7.48
CA PHE A 284 -0.69 -6.37 7.59
C PHE A 284 -1.50 -7.32 8.46
N ARG A 285 -1.21 -8.63 8.39
CA ARG A 285 -1.87 -9.65 9.20
C ARG A 285 -1.70 -9.43 10.70
N ARG A 286 -0.61 -8.82 11.15
CA ARG A 286 -0.39 -8.44 12.56
C ARG A 286 -1.39 -7.39 13.05
N HIS A 287 -1.96 -6.63 12.13
CA HIS A 287 -2.88 -5.53 12.39
C HIS A 287 -4.35 -5.87 12.11
N LEU A 288 -4.69 -7.11 11.84
CA LEU A 288 -6.09 -7.56 11.74
C LEU A 288 -6.82 -7.43 13.08
N LYS A 289 -8.12 -7.07 13.01
CA LYS A 289 -9.03 -7.03 14.16
C LYS A 289 -10.19 -8.00 13.95
#